data_9670ab0951c3a664153c0f966ded16a3
#
_entry.id   9670ab0951c3a664153c0f966ded16a3
#
_cell.length_a   1.000
_cell.length_b   1.000
_cell.length_c   1.000
_cell.angle_alpha   90.00
_cell.angle_beta   90.00
_cell.angle_gamma   90.00
#
_symmetry.space_group_name_H-M   'P 1'
#
loop_
_entity.id
_entity.type
_entity.pdbx_description
1 polymer ?
#
loop_
_entity_poly.entity_id
_entity_poly.type
_entity_poly.pdbx_seq_one_letter_code
_entity_poly.pdbx_strand_id
1 'polypeptide(L)'
;MHKKLPLLIAVPTTAGTGSETTLAAVIVDAETRHKYAINDFPLIPRYAVLDPKVTLSLPPFITATTGMDALTHAVEAYIGNSTTPGTRKNARDAVDRKSVV
;
A
#
# COMPACT_ATOMS: atom_id res chain seq x y z
N MET A 1 4.46 8.97 -28.05
CA MET A 1 3.07 8.49 -28.01
C MET A 1 2.92 7.59 -26.78
N HIS A 2 2.41 8.12 -25.64
CA HIS A 2 2.21 7.30 -24.46
C HIS A 2 1.05 6.34 -24.73
N LYS A 3 1.34 5.04 -24.74
CA LYS A 3 0.28 4.02 -24.81
C LYS A 3 -0.56 4.12 -23.56
N LYS A 4 -1.89 4.19 -23.70
CA LYS A 4 -2.79 4.10 -22.57
C LYS A 4 -2.58 2.73 -21.89
N LEU A 5 -2.31 2.75 -20.59
CA LEU A 5 -2.27 1.52 -19.81
C LEU A 5 -3.69 0.90 -19.73
N PRO A 6 -3.78 -0.42 -19.67
CA PRO A 6 -5.05 -1.09 -19.42
C PRO A 6 -5.64 -0.66 -18.06
N LEU A 7 -6.95 -0.83 -17.91
CA LEU A 7 -7.63 -0.59 -16.66
C LEU A 7 -7.09 -1.53 -15.58
N LEU A 8 -6.58 -0.96 -14.49
CA LEU A 8 -6.12 -1.71 -13.32
C LEU A 8 -7.16 -1.60 -12.21
N ILE A 9 -7.64 -2.74 -11.75
CA ILE A 9 -8.53 -2.88 -10.59
C ILE A 9 -7.78 -3.71 -9.55
N ALA A 10 -7.58 -3.16 -8.37
CA ALA A 10 -6.90 -3.84 -7.28
C ALA A 10 -7.90 -4.51 -6.33
N VAL A 11 -7.60 -5.75 -5.94
CA VAL A 11 -8.35 -6.48 -4.91
C VAL A 11 -7.32 -6.94 -3.87
N PRO A 12 -7.04 -6.13 -2.83
CA PRO A 12 -6.03 -6.49 -1.84
C PRO A 12 -6.49 -7.69 -1.01
N THR A 13 -5.58 -8.63 -0.82
CA THR A 13 -5.79 -9.85 -0.03
C THR A 13 -5.10 -9.79 1.33
N THR A 14 -4.43 -8.69 1.63
CA THR A 14 -3.82 -8.38 2.93
C THR A 14 -4.40 -7.08 3.47
N ALA A 15 -4.43 -6.92 4.80
CA ALA A 15 -4.90 -5.71 5.44
C ALA A 15 -3.69 -4.95 6.01
N GLY A 16 -3.25 -3.88 5.34
CA GLY A 16 -2.18 -3.05 5.89
C GLY A 16 -1.23 -2.42 4.89
N THR A 17 -0.84 -3.11 3.81
CA THR A 17 0.20 -2.64 2.87
C THR A 17 -0.22 -1.41 2.03
N GLY A 18 -1.52 -1.18 1.83
CA GLY A 18 -2.00 -0.07 1.00
C GLY A 18 -1.59 -0.17 -0.47
N SER A 19 -1.25 -1.36 -0.95
CA SER A 19 -0.77 -1.58 -2.32
C SER A 19 -1.77 -1.16 -3.39
N GLU A 20 -3.06 -1.12 -3.05
CA GLU A 20 -4.13 -0.67 -3.92
C GLU A 20 -4.12 0.84 -4.21
N THR A 21 -3.32 1.62 -3.48
CA THR A 21 -3.22 3.08 -3.62
C THR A 21 -1.85 3.54 -4.08
N THR A 22 -0.90 2.63 -4.30
CA THR A 22 0.48 2.99 -4.63
C THR A 22 0.66 3.35 -6.10
N LEU A 23 1.56 4.30 -6.36
CA LEU A 23 2.07 4.62 -7.69
C LEU A 23 3.34 3.82 -8.04
N ALA A 24 3.82 2.99 -7.12
CA ALA A 24 5.05 2.24 -7.27
C ALA A 24 4.78 0.84 -7.80
N ALA A 25 5.59 0.41 -8.76
CA ALA A 25 5.69 -0.98 -9.22
C ALA A 25 7.14 -1.44 -9.09
N VAL A 26 7.35 -2.61 -8.48
CA VAL A 26 8.68 -3.20 -8.36
C VAL A 26 8.78 -4.40 -9.28
N ILE A 27 9.71 -4.33 -10.22
CA ILE A 27 10.00 -5.40 -11.17
C ILE A 27 11.32 -6.05 -10.77
N VAL A 28 11.34 -7.37 -10.71
CA VAL A 28 12.57 -8.14 -10.45
C VAL A 28 13.02 -8.78 -11.75
N ASP A 29 14.24 -8.48 -12.15
CA ASP A 29 14.91 -9.17 -13.25
C ASP A 29 15.15 -10.62 -12.83
N ALA A 30 14.71 -11.57 -13.66
CA ALA A 30 14.77 -13.00 -13.33
C ALA A 30 16.21 -13.55 -13.35
N GLU A 31 17.09 -12.99 -14.17
CA GLU A 31 18.46 -13.46 -14.34
C GLU A 31 19.39 -12.83 -13.30
N THR A 32 19.38 -11.52 -13.21
CA THR A 32 20.27 -10.77 -12.32
C THR A 32 19.74 -10.61 -10.89
N ARG A 33 18.45 -10.91 -10.65
CA ARG A 33 17.75 -10.70 -9.39
C ARG A 33 17.73 -9.23 -8.95
N HIS A 34 18.06 -8.32 -9.86
CA HIS A 34 18.01 -6.89 -9.57
C HIS A 34 16.57 -6.40 -9.49
N LYS A 35 16.29 -5.51 -8.53
CA LYS A 35 14.98 -4.91 -8.31
C LYS A 35 14.96 -3.50 -8.90
N TYR A 36 14.02 -3.24 -9.78
CA TYR A 36 13.75 -1.92 -10.35
C TYR A 36 12.46 -1.37 -9.77
N ALA A 37 12.52 -0.21 -9.14
CA ALA A 37 11.33 0.53 -8.71
C ALA A 37 10.93 1.52 -9.81
N ILE A 38 9.71 1.41 -10.29
CA ILE A 38 9.10 2.32 -11.25
C ILE A 38 8.01 3.08 -10.52
N ASN A 39 8.05 4.41 -10.58
CA ASN A 39 7.05 5.26 -9.95
C ASN A 39 6.40 6.13 -11.03
N ASP A 40 5.11 5.95 -11.25
CA ASP A 40 4.34 6.77 -12.19
C ASP A 40 2.86 6.80 -11.78
N PHE A 41 2.22 7.98 -11.90
CA PHE A 41 0.81 8.14 -11.57
C PHE A 41 -0.14 7.20 -12.32
N PRO A 42 0.05 6.90 -13.61
CA PRO A 42 -0.76 5.91 -14.32
C PRO A 42 -0.73 4.49 -13.74
N LEU A 43 0.23 4.16 -12.86
CA LEU A 43 0.31 2.86 -12.20
C LEU A 43 -0.63 2.73 -11.00
N ILE A 44 -1.19 3.84 -10.51
CA ILE A 44 -2.18 3.78 -9.42
C ILE A 44 -3.42 3.05 -9.94
N PRO A 45 -3.90 2.00 -9.24
CA PRO A 45 -5.14 1.33 -9.59
C PRO A 45 -6.30 2.32 -9.67
N ARG A 46 -7.10 2.19 -10.73
CA ARG A 46 -8.24 3.10 -10.93
C ARG A 46 -9.39 2.78 -9.98
N TYR A 47 -9.50 1.54 -9.58
CA TYR A 47 -10.48 1.06 -8.61
C TYR A 47 -9.82 0.11 -7.63
N ALA A 48 -10.27 0.16 -6.38
CA ALA A 48 -9.93 -0.82 -5.36
C ALA A 48 -11.21 -1.46 -4.82
N VAL A 49 -11.23 -2.78 -4.76
CA VAL A 49 -12.32 -3.55 -4.17
C VAL A 49 -11.83 -4.08 -2.83
N LEU A 50 -12.35 -3.52 -1.74
CA LEU A 50 -11.97 -3.88 -0.38
C LEU A 50 -13.01 -4.87 0.18
N ASP A 51 -12.77 -6.15 0.02
CA ASP A 51 -13.61 -7.22 0.59
C ASP A 51 -12.85 -7.87 1.76
N PRO A 52 -13.29 -7.65 3.02
CA PRO A 52 -12.61 -8.24 4.18
C PRO A 52 -12.65 -9.77 4.20
N LYS A 53 -13.56 -10.41 3.46
CA LYS A 53 -13.64 -11.86 3.40
C LYS A 53 -12.40 -12.51 2.81
N VAL A 54 -11.72 -11.84 1.86
CA VAL A 54 -10.51 -12.37 1.23
C VAL A 54 -9.29 -12.33 2.15
N THR A 55 -9.38 -11.66 3.30
CA THR A 55 -8.31 -11.60 4.30
C THR A 55 -8.51 -12.57 5.47
N LEU A 56 -9.68 -13.22 5.59
CA LEU A 56 -10.00 -14.06 6.76
C LEU A 56 -9.12 -15.31 6.88
N SER A 57 -8.60 -15.81 5.77
CA SER A 57 -7.73 -17.00 5.74
C SER A 57 -6.23 -16.69 5.91
N LEU A 58 -5.87 -15.42 6.13
CA LEU A 58 -4.48 -15.05 6.33
C LEU A 58 -3.90 -15.68 7.59
N PRO A 59 -2.69 -16.24 7.53
CA PRO A 59 -1.99 -16.69 8.73
C PRO A 59 -1.77 -15.52 9.70
N PRO A 60 -1.84 -15.75 11.02
CA PRO A 60 -1.66 -14.70 12.04
C PRO A 60 -0.36 -13.91 11.87
N PHE A 61 0.73 -14.58 11.47
CA PHE A 61 2.02 -13.94 11.21
C PHE A 61 1.92 -12.90 10.06
N ILE A 62 1.23 -13.24 8.98
CA ILE A 62 1.05 -12.30 7.84
C ILE A 62 0.18 -11.12 8.27
N THR A 63 -0.89 -11.36 9.03
CA THR A 63 -1.74 -10.30 9.57
C THR A 63 -0.94 -9.35 10.45
N ALA A 64 -0.11 -9.88 11.35
CA ALA A 64 0.73 -9.08 12.23
C ALA A 64 1.77 -8.25 11.45
N THR A 65 2.47 -8.86 10.49
CA THR A 65 3.51 -8.17 9.70
C THR A 65 2.91 -7.07 8.81
N THR A 66 1.78 -7.31 8.15
CA THR A 66 1.10 -6.29 7.33
C THR A 66 0.47 -5.19 8.19
N GLY A 67 0.02 -5.51 9.39
CA GLY A 67 -0.43 -4.51 10.37
C GLY A 67 0.70 -3.61 10.84
N MET A 68 1.89 -4.18 11.10
CA MET A 68 3.09 -3.43 11.46
C MET A 68 3.57 -2.55 10.30
N ASP A 69 3.50 -3.04 9.06
CA ASP A 69 3.80 -2.28 7.85
C ASP A 69 2.89 -1.04 7.74
N ALA A 70 1.58 -1.19 7.97
CA ALA A 70 0.65 -0.07 7.99
C ALA A 70 0.97 0.96 9.09
N LEU A 71 1.39 0.51 10.27
CA LEU A 71 1.82 1.40 11.35
C LEU A 71 3.08 2.18 10.96
N THR A 72 4.05 1.50 10.35
CA THR A 72 5.28 2.12 9.85
C THR A 72 4.96 3.20 8.82
N HIS A 73 4.14 2.90 7.83
CA HIS A 73 3.70 3.87 6.83
C HIS A 73 2.99 5.09 7.45
N ALA A 74 2.16 4.87 8.47
CA ALA A 74 1.49 5.96 9.16
C ALA A 74 2.47 6.86 9.91
N VAL A 75 3.45 6.27 10.61
CA VAL A 75 4.50 7.03 11.30
C VAL A 75 5.35 7.81 10.30
N GLU A 76 5.81 7.17 9.23
CA GLU A 76 6.60 7.84 8.17
C GLU A 76 5.83 8.99 7.51
N ALA A 77 4.55 8.78 7.22
CA ALA A 77 3.68 9.83 6.68
C ALA A 77 3.48 10.99 7.67
N TYR A 78 3.49 10.73 8.97
CA TYR A 78 3.36 11.77 9.99
C TYR A 78 4.61 12.63 10.15
N ILE A 79 5.80 12.01 10.17
CA ILE A 79 7.08 12.67 10.44
C ILE A 79 7.77 13.18 9.17
N GLY A 80 7.33 12.78 7.99
CA GLY A 80 7.95 13.13 6.71
C GLY A 80 7.99 14.65 6.47
N ASN A 81 9.04 15.11 5.79
CA ASN A 81 9.25 16.54 5.55
C ASN A 81 8.30 17.16 4.52
N SER A 82 7.68 16.34 3.66
CA SER A 82 6.76 16.76 2.59
C SER A 82 5.28 16.58 2.94
N THR A 83 4.96 16.34 4.22
CA THR A 83 3.59 16.06 4.65
C THR A 83 2.71 17.30 4.66
N THR A 84 1.46 17.12 4.23
CA THR A 84 0.42 18.13 4.36
C THR A 84 -0.32 17.98 5.70
N PRO A 85 -1.07 19.01 6.17
CA PRO A 85 -1.95 18.88 7.34
C PRO A 85 -2.94 17.71 7.20
N GLY A 86 -3.49 17.49 5.99
CA GLY A 86 -4.37 16.35 5.70
C GLY A 86 -3.68 15.01 5.84
N THR A 87 -2.44 14.89 5.32
CA THR A 87 -1.63 13.68 5.46
C THR A 87 -1.36 13.36 6.94
N ARG A 88 -0.98 14.36 7.73
CA ARG A 88 -0.72 14.17 9.18
C ARG A 88 -1.97 13.75 9.95
N LYS A 89 -3.13 14.35 9.60
CA LYS A 89 -4.40 13.95 10.21
C LYS A 89 -4.71 12.49 9.91
N ASN A 90 -4.65 12.09 8.64
CA ASN A 90 -4.93 10.71 8.22
C ASN A 90 -3.94 9.70 8.84
N ALA A 91 -2.66 10.07 8.94
CA ALA A 91 -1.63 9.26 9.57
C ALA A 91 -1.93 9.01 11.06
N ARG A 92 -2.30 10.06 11.81
CA ARG A 92 -2.70 9.93 13.21
C ARG A 92 -3.95 9.06 13.38
N ASP A 93 -4.97 9.29 12.56
CA ASP A 93 -6.20 8.48 12.59
C ASP A 93 -5.92 6.99 12.27
N ALA A 94 -4.92 6.72 11.42
CA ALA A 94 -4.49 5.35 11.11
C ALA A 94 -3.77 4.68 12.29
N VAL A 95 -2.90 5.40 13.02
CA VAL A 95 -2.25 4.91 14.23
C VAL A 95 -3.29 4.59 15.30
N ASP A 96 -4.24 5.49 15.55
CA ASP A 96 -5.30 5.29 16.56
C ASP A 96 -6.15 4.04 16.27
N ARG A 97 -6.47 3.80 15.00
CA ARG A 97 -7.25 2.61 14.60
C ARG A 97 -6.46 1.30 14.72
N LYS A 98 -5.15 1.34 14.52
CA LYS A 98 -4.27 0.17 14.64
C LYS A 98 -3.91 -0.18 16.08
N SER A 99 -4.00 0.76 17.00
CA SER A 99 -3.78 0.50 18.43
C SER A 99 -4.91 -0.27 19.11
N VAL A 100 -6.01 -0.53 18.41
CA VAL A 100 -7.22 -1.20 18.93
C VAL A 100 -7.30 -2.67 18.50
N VAL A 101 -6.29 -3.20 17.77
CA VAL A 101 -6.27 -4.60 17.28
C VAL A 101 -5.27 -5.44 18.05
#